data_65f5b67a2a2df8b62634c8dccaefd62c
#
_entry.id   65f5b67a2a2df8b62634c8dccaefd62c
#
_cell.length_a   1.000
_cell.length_b   1.000
_cell.length_c   1.000
_cell.angle_alpha   90.00
_cell.angle_beta   90.00
_cell.angle_gamma   90.00
#
_symmetry.space_group_name_H-M   'P 1'
#
loop_
_entity.id
_entity.type
_entity.pdbx_description
1 polymer ?
#
loop_
_entity_poly.entity_id
_entity_poly.type
_entity_poly.pdbx_seq_one_letter_code
_entity_poly.pdbx_strand_id
1 'polypeptide(L)'
;MQNEIKKICIITDINGIYGFGHFTRMKFIANKLKNFYDFIFSSINDKSDIYSKLNIETCKFNEIKNIRPYLIIIDCREIDKKYIKYLKKLSPVIIVDSVGEERNFADIIIEMLPNLENGDLVNIKPFFTTILNSNIKPKYKSEAPILVYLGFNNRLKNKAFEIISKIENKKFVFIESENENGNIISKNFSPDIFENSYSAVITYFGLTAFECIEAKIPVILLSPTKYHNDLGEKCKDIFFNLGFFEEVNIEEAFNKINNFLFDFNLQNKYKENSKNIDTEKSIERIKIIIDNIADFKNIKCHFCKSKNIKLKNRNAESNLYKCKKCNSLFRKFFFPISTDYSSKYFIEDYKNQYGKTYEEDEENLKRLAKNRLEIIKNIKPAGKILDLGSAMGFFLKEASLNGYETEGIEISEYAANYCVKNLNLNVHNISLLDFEYKEKEYDIITAWYVLEHICDFDKLLKNILFSLKEGGIISLAMPNGNGISGKFNKNYFKIVPDDHAFETNPKALDNFLKKYSLKRIHLENKSVYYNRFCYIFNLKFLKENKTSKNLYNSFAEKYNLGDTFECIYRKIK
;
A
#
# COMPACT_ATOMS: atom_id res chain seq x y z
N MET A 1 8.92 -33.58 -3.89
CA MET A 1 7.48 -33.27 -3.99
C MET A 1 7.35 -32.29 -5.14
N GLN A 2 6.72 -32.68 -6.24
CA GLN A 2 6.36 -31.73 -7.30
C GLN A 2 5.41 -30.71 -6.67
N ASN A 3 5.78 -29.44 -6.66
CA ASN A 3 4.89 -28.37 -6.20
C ASN A 3 3.68 -28.35 -7.14
N GLU A 4 2.51 -28.68 -6.62
CA GLU A 4 1.25 -28.60 -7.34
C GLU A 4 1.07 -27.15 -7.82
N ILE A 5 0.94 -26.95 -9.14
CA ILE A 5 0.82 -25.62 -9.73
C ILE A 5 -0.48 -24.99 -9.20
N LYS A 6 -0.36 -23.80 -8.60
CA LYS A 6 -1.48 -23.09 -8.00
C LYS A 6 -2.47 -22.61 -9.09
N LYS A 7 -3.74 -23.01 -8.98
CA LYS A 7 -4.79 -22.63 -9.93
C LYS A 7 -5.46 -21.31 -9.53
N ILE A 8 -5.54 -20.37 -10.45
CA ILE A 8 -6.16 -19.05 -10.26
C ILE A 8 -7.40 -18.95 -11.15
N CYS A 9 -8.53 -18.59 -10.54
CA CYS A 9 -9.76 -18.32 -11.29
C CYS A 9 -9.89 -16.83 -11.58
N ILE A 10 -10.04 -16.47 -12.85
CA ILE A 10 -10.28 -15.11 -13.30
C ILE A 10 -11.74 -14.98 -13.75
N ILE A 11 -12.46 -14.03 -13.15
CA ILE A 11 -13.83 -13.71 -13.51
C ILE A 11 -13.83 -12.35 -14.21
N THR A 12 -14.23 -12.33 -15.47
CA THR A 12 -14.34 -11.08 -16.26
C THR A 12 -15.74 -10.94 -16.86
N ASP A 13 -16.10 -9.69 -17.18
CA ASP A 13 -17.31 -9.40 -17.96
C ASP A 13 -16.93 -9.17 -19.43
N ILE A 14 -17.61 -9.92 -20.33
CA ILE A 14 -17.43 -9.81 -21.79
C ILE A 14 -18.66 -9.15 -22.42
N ASN A 15 -19.48 -8.48 -21.67
CA ASN A 15 -20.76 -7.93 -22.12
C ASN A 15 -20.61 -6.66 -22.98
N GLY A 16 -19.73 -6.49 -23.85
CA GLY A 16 -19.74 -5.44 -24.89
C GLY A 16 -20.04 -3.98 -24.50
N ILE A 17 -20.70 -3.75 -23.35
CA ILE A 17 -21.07 -2.42 -22.85
C ILE A 17 -19.81 -1.66 -22.38
N TYR A 18 -18.88 -2.35 -21.73
CA TYR A 18 -17.63 -1.78 -21.23
C TYR A 18 -16.41 -2.19 -22.08
N GLY A 19 -16.62 -2.85 -23.22
CA GLY A 19 -15.58 -3.29 -24.14
C GLY A 19 -14.80 -4.54 -23.67
N PHE A 20 -13.83 -4.95 -24.46
CA PHE A 20 -12.96 -6.12 -24.19
C PHE A 20 -11.76 -5.78 -23.28
N GLY A 21 -11.62 -4.56 -22.79
CA GLY A 21 -10.45 -4.11 -22.04
C GLY A 21 -10.17 -4.94 -20.79
N HIS A 22 -11.19 -5.27 -20.00
CA HIS A 22 -11.10 -6.11 -18.81
C HIS A 22 -10.54 -7.50 -19.12
N PHE A 23 -11.12 -8.15 -20.11
CA PHE A 23 -10.66 -9.47 -20.56
C PHE A 23 -9.24 -9.44 -21.14
N THR A 24 -8.94 -8.46 -21.99
CA THR A 24 -7.62 -8.35 -22.66
C THR A 24 -6.50 -8.20 -21.67
N ARG A 25 -6.64 -7.34 -20.66
CA ARG A 25 -5.62 -7.17 -19.62
C ARG A 25 -5.47 -8.40 -18.73
N MET A 26 -6.57 -9.08 -18.36
CA MET A 26 -6.49 -10.31 -17.58
C MET A 26 -5.85 -11.46 -18.37
N LYS A 27 -6.14 -11.59 -19.66
CA LYS A 27 -5.45 -12.52 -20.56
C LYS A 27 -3.96 -12.22 -20.65
N PHE A 28 -3.59 -10.96 -20.71
CA PHE A 28 -2.18 -10.55 -20.72
C PHE A 28 -1.46 -10.94 -19.42
N ILE A 29 -2.06 -10.65 -18.25
CA ILE A 29 -1.53 -11.07 -16.94
C ILE A 29 -1.35 -12.59 -16.89
N ALA A 30 -2.38 -13.34 -17.27
CA ALA A 30 -2.34 -14.80 -17.28
C ALA A 30 -1.20 -15.33 -18.18
N ASN A 31 -1.04 -14.76 -19.37
CA ASN A 31 0.06 -15.14 -20.29
C ASN A 31 1.45 -14.86 -19.72
N LYS A 32 1.65 -13.71 -19.07
CA LYS A 32 2.93 -13.34 -18.44
C LYS A 32 3.28 -14.24 -17.26
N LEU A 33 2.27 -14.72 -16.54
CA LEU A 33 2.46 -15.51 -15.32
C LEU A 33 2.20 -17.03 -15.48
N LYS A 34 1.91 -17.52 -16.70
CA LYS A 34 1.59 -18.93 -16.97
C LYS A 34 2.67 -19.95 -16.55
N ASN A 35 3.93 -19.52 -16.43
CA ASN A 35 5.02 -20.38 -15.96
C ASN A 35 5.00 -20.61 -14.44
N PHE A 36 4.18 -19.85 -13.70
CA PHE A 36 4.10 -19.89 -12.24
C PHE A 36 2.74 -20.40 -11.74
N TYR A 37 1.66 -20.18 -12.54
CA TYR A 37 0.28 -20.48 -12.14
C TYR A 37 -0.54 -20.99 -13.34
N ASP A 38 -1.54 -21.82 -13.02
CA ASP A 38 -2.59 -22.21 -13.97
C ASP A 38 -3.75 -21.22 -13.87
N PHE A 39 -4.20 -20.72 -15.01
CA PHE A 39 -5.29 -19.75 -15.07
C PHE A 39 -6.53 -20.37 -15.73
N ILE A 40 -7.68 -20.22 -15.09
CA ILE A 40 -8.97 -20.59 -15.62
C ILE A 40 -9.90 -19.38 -15.63
N PHE A 41 -10.60 -19.17 -16.73
CA PHE A 41 -11.51 -18.03 -16.89
C PHE A 41 -12.97 -18.44 -16.65
N SER A 42 -13.75 -17.50 -16.09
CA SER A 42 -15.18 -17.67 -15.83
C SER A 42 -15.92 -16.36 -16.04
N SER A 43 -17.24 -16.44 -16.18
CA SER A 43 -18.13 -15.28 -16.27
C SER A 43 -19.35 -15.50 -15.37
N ILE A 44 -19.81 -14.42 -14.71
CA ILE A 44 -21.01 -14.46 -13.84
C ILE A 44 -22.27 -14.81 -14.67
N ASN A 45 -22.31 -14.36 -15.92
CA ASN A 45 -23.47 -14.50 -16.81
C ASN A 45 -23.41 -15.75 -17.72
N ASP A 46 -22.56 -16.70 -17.38
CA ASP A 46 -22.39 -18.01 -18.05
C ASP A 46 -22.09 -17.92 -19.57
N LYS A 47 -21.38 -16.88 -20.00
CA LYS A 47 -20.93 -16.70 -21.40
C LYS A 47 -19.56 -17.39 -21.64
N SER A 48 -19.34 -18.53 -21.03
CA SER A 48 -18.11 -19.32 -21.15
C SER A 48 -17.77 -19.71 -22.61
N ASP A 49 -18.78 -19.81 -23.47
CA ASP A 49 -18.62 -20.16 -24.90
C ASP A 49 -17.78 -19.12 -25.69
N ILE A 50 -17.71 -17.87 -25.22
CA ILE A 50 -16.88 -16.84 -25.87
C ILE A 50 -15.40 -17.09 -25.59
N TYR A 51 -15.07 -17.52 -24.38
CA TYR A 51 -13.68 -17.83 -24.00
C TYR A 51 -13.16 -19.08 -24.70
N SER A 52 -13.99 -20.11 -24.86
CA SER A 52 -13.60 -21.36 -25.52
C SER A 52 -13.18 -21.14 -26.97
N LYS A 53 -13.82 -20.20 -27.67
CA LYS A 53 -13.44 -19.80 -29.04
C LYS A 53 -12.07 -19.12 -29.12
N LEU A 54 -11.51 -18.68 -27.96
CA LEU A 54 -10.23 -18.00 -27.85
C LEU A 54 -9.09 -18.91 -27.34
N ASN A 55 -9.31 -20.24 -27.33
CA ASN A 55 -8.36 -21.24 -26.80
C ASN A 55 -7.89 -20.94 -25.35
N ILE A 56 -8.82 -20.62 -24.47
CA ILE A 56 -8.57 -20.33 -23.07
C ILE A 56 -9.29 -21.36 -22.21
N GLU A 57 -8.60 -21.89 -21.18
CA GLU A 57 -9.23 -22.80 -20.21
C GLU A 57 -10.35 -22.08 -19.46
N THR A 58 -11.54 -22.66 -19.44
CA THR A 58 -12.76 -22.05 -18.90
C THR A 58 -13.54 -22.98 -17.99
N CYS A 59 -14.32 -22.38 -17.09
CA CYS A 59 -15.32 -23.08 -16.30
C CYS A 59 -16.60 -22.25 -16.15
N LYS A 60 -17.72 -22.91 -15.89
CA LYS A 60 -18.95 -22.21 -15.49
C LYS A 60 -18.81 -21.65 -14.08
N PHE A 61 -19.52 -20.55 -13.80
CA PHE A 61 -19.46 -19.89 -12.49
C PHE A 61 -19.80 -20.84 -11.32
N ASN A 62 -20.80 -21.72 -11.48
CA ASN A 62 -21.20 -22.68 -10.46
C ASN A 62 -20.19 -23.82 -10.25
N GLU A 63 -19.27 -24.04 -11.18
CA GLU A 63 -18.22 -25.07 -11.13
C GLU A 63 -16.96 -24.60 -10.39
N ILE A 64 -16.79 -23.30 -10.13
CA ILE A 64 -15.61 -22.73 -9.43
C ILE A 64 -15.37 -23.45 -8.09
N LYS A 65 -16.43 -23.82 -7.38
CA LYS A 65 -16.32 -24.58 -6.10
C LYS A 65 -15.61 -25.92 -6.26
N ASN A 66 -15.73 -26.57 -7.41
CA ASN A 66 -15.13 -27.89 -7.68
C ASN A 66 -13.63 -27.76 -8.01
N ILE A 67 -13.23 -26.63 -8.59
CA ILE A 67 -11.85 -26.32 -8.96
C ILE A 67 -10.99 -26.04 -7.73
N ARG A 68 -11.59 -25.52 -6.64
CA ARG A 68 -10.90 -25.10 -5.40
C ARG A 68 -9.71 -24.16 -5.70
N PRO A 69 -9.94 -23.03 -6.37
CA PRO A 69 -8.84 -22.17 -6.79
C PRO A 69 -8.03 -21.67 -5.59
N TYR A 70 -6.74 -21.44 -5.81
CA TYR A 70 -5.84 -20.82 -4.83
C TYR A 70 -6.25 -19.35 -4.58
N LEU A 71 -6.68 -18.66 -5.65
CA LEU A 71 -7.07 -17.27 -5.68
C LEU A 71 -8.18 -17.06 -6.71
N ILE A 72 -9.07 -16.09 -6.45
CA ILE A 72 -10.05 -15.60 -7.40
C ILE A 72 -9.78 -14.13 -7.68
N ILE A 73 -9.59 -13.78 -8.95
CA ILE A 73 -9.44 -12.40 -9.43
C ILE A 73 -10.74 -12.02 -10.17
N ILE A 74 -11.34 -10.92 -9.79
CA ILE A 74 -12.56 -10.39 -10.40
C ILE A 74 -12.20 -9.07 -11.07
N ASP A 75 -12.36 -9.02 -12.37
CA ASP A 75 -12.20 -7.84 -13.20
C ASP A 75 -13.49 -7.55 -13.95
N CYS A 76 -14.47 -7.04 -13.23
CA CYS A 76 -15.78 -6.64 -13.72
C CYS A 76 -16.08 -5.24 -13.22
N ARG A 77 -16.72 -4.41 -14.06
CA ARG A 77 -17.08 -3.04 -13.68
C ARG A 77 -18.00 -3.00 -12.47
N GLU A 78 -19.00 -3.86 -12.45
CA GLU A 78 -19.95 -4.01 -11.36
C GLU A 78 -20.09 -5.49 -10.96
N ILE A 79 -20.21 -5.74 -9.68
CA ILE A 79 -20.43 -7.08 -9.14
C ILE A 79 -21.26 -7.03 -7.86
N ASP A 80 -22.33 -7.83 -7.81
CA ASP A 80 -23.17 -7.93 -6.61
C ASP A 80 -22.38 -8.55 -5.45
N LYS A 81 -22.51 -7.96 -4.30
CA LYS A 81 -21.93 -8.39 -3.01
C LYS A 81 -22.21 -9.86 -2.66
N LYS A 82 -23.35 -10.44 -3.13
CA LYS A 82 -23.67 -11.87 -2.91
C LYS A 82 -22.63 -12.77 -3.56
N TYR A 83 -22.16 -12.44 -4.77
CA TYR A 83 -21.13 -13.20 -5.48
C TYR A 83 -19.77 -13.07 -4.77
N ILE A 84 -19.36 -11.87 -4.39
CA ILE A 84 -18.09 -11.66 -3.65
C ILE A 84 -18.09 -12.48 -2.35
N LYS A 85 -19.19 -12.42 -1.58
CA LYS A 85 -19.32 -13.19 -0.33
C LYS A 85 -19.32 -14.71 -0.55
N TYR A 86 -19.90 -15.17 -1.65
CA TYR A 86 -19.86 -16.59 -2.01
C TYR A 86 -18.42 -17.01 -2.36
N LEU A 87 -17.77 -16.28 -3.24
CA LEU A 87 -16.42 -16.59 -3.71
C LEU A 87 -15.38 -16.54 -2.57
N LYS A 88 -15.53 -15.61 -1.64
CA LYS A 88 -14.65 -15.54 -0.43
C LYS A 88 -14.76 -16.75 0.49
N LYS A 89 -15.83 -17.53 0.43
CA LYS A 89 -15.90 -18.80 1.17
C LYS A 89 -15.02 -19.88 0.51
N LEU A 90 -14.77 -19.74 -0.79
CA LEU A 90 -13.96 -20.67 -1.57
C LEU A 90 -12.47 -20.33 -1.45
N SER A 91 -12.11 -19.07 -1.73
CA SER A 91 -10.71 -18.61 -1.77
C SER A 91 -10.61 -17.12 -1.51
N PRO A 92 -9.40 -16.57 -1.25
CA PRO A 92 -9.19 -15.13 -1.25
C PRO A 92 -9.64 -14.50 -2.56
N VAL A 93 -10.12 -13.25 -2.49
CA VAL A 93 -10.66 -12.52 -3.64
C VAL A 93 -9.93 -11.20 -3.82
N ILE A 94 -9.39 -11.00 -5.01
CA ILE A 94 -8.90 -9.71 -5.51
C ILE A 94 -9.95 -9.13 -6.46
N ILE A 95 -10.29 -7.86 -6.29
CA ILE A 95 -11.14 -7.12 -7.24
C ILE A 95 -10.29 -6.06 -7.94
N VAL A 96 -10.48 -5.95 -9.25
CA VAL A 96 -9.81 -4.98 -10.13
C VAL A 96 -10.85 -4.07 -10.77
N ASP A 97 -10.65 -2.75 -10.66
CA ASP A 97 -11.44 -1.67 -11.29
C ASP A 97 -12.97 -1.75 -11.17
N SER A 98 -13.48 -2.50 -10.21
CA SER A 98 -14.92 -2.50 -9.93
C SER A 98 -15.33 -1.22 -9.21
N VAL A 99 -16.53 -0.74 -9.48
CA VAL A 99 -17.16 0.41 -8.80
C VAL A 99 -18.16 -0.06 -7.74
N GLY A 100 -18.61 0.88 -6.92
CA GLY A 100 -19.59 0.63 -5.87
C GLY A 100 -18.99 0.12 -4.55
N GLU A 101 -19.78 0.24 -3.48
CA GLU A 101 -19.35 -0.16 -2.12
C GLU A 101 -19.16 -1.68 -1.96
N GLU A 102 -19.78 -2.47 -2.82
CA GLU A 102 -19.73 -3.92 -2.80
C GLU A 102 -18.31 -4.46 -2.91
N ARG A 103 -17.43 -3.79 -3.64
CA ARG A 103 -16.00 -4.14 -3.77
C ARG A 103 -15.28 -4.20 -2.43
N ASN A 104 -15.75 -3.46 -1.42
CA ASN A 104 -15.16 -3.47 -0.07
C ASN A 104 -15.21 -4.83 0.63
N PHE A 105 -16.03 -5.77 0.14
CA PHE A 105 -16.05 -7.15 0.63
C PHE A 105 -14.86 -7.98 0.14
N ALA A 106 -14.11 -7.56 -0.88
CA ALA A 106 -12.91 -8.25 -1.35
C ALA A 106 -11.76 -8.24 -0.31
N ASP A 107 -10.79 -9.11 -0.49
CA ASP A 107 -9.57 -9.12 0.34
C ASP A 107 -8.62 -8.02 -0.09
N ILE A 108 -8.42 -7.86 -1.40
CA ILE A 108 -7.57 -6.81 -1.99
C ILE A 108 -8.38 -6.10 -3.09
N ILE A 109 -8.22 -4.78 -3.18
CA ILE A 109 -8.79 -3.93 -4.24
C ILE A 109 -7.66 -3.27 -5.00
N ILE A 110 -7.65 -3.46 -6.31
CA ILE A 110 -6.68 -2.87 -7.24
C ILE A 110 -7.44 -1.93 -8.18
N GLU A 111 -6.99 -0.69 -8.29
CA GLU A 111 -7.43 0.27 -9.30
C GLU A 111 -6.32 0.46 -10.32
N MET A 112 -6.53 -0.07 -11.52
CA MET A 112 -5.66 0.17 -12.69
C MET A 112 -6.08 1.45 -13.42
N LEU A 113 -7.37 1.75 -13.41
CA LEU A 113 -7.96 2.97 -13.94
C LEU A 113 -8.32 3.92 -12.80
N PRO A 114 -8.31 5.25 -13.02
CA PRO A 114 -8.79 6.21 -12.03
C PRO A 114 -10.25 5.93 -11.66
N ASN A 115 -10.55 5.97 -10.37
CA ASN A 115 -11.93 5.88 -9.92
C ASN A 115 -12.58 7.26 -9.94
N LEU A 116 -13.75 7.35 -10.55
CA LEU A 116 -14.57 8.58 -10.56
C LEU A 116 -15.37 8.75 -9.27
N GLU A 117 -15.58 7.67 -8.51
CA GLU A 117 -16.26 7.71 -7.21
C GLU A 117 -15.26 8.06 -6.10
N ASN A 118 -15.65 8.93 -5.18
CA ASN A 118 -14.80 9.36 -4.07
C ASN A 118 -14.91 8.41 -2.87
N GLY A 119 -13.79 8.16 -2.22
CA GLY A 119 -13.79 7.83 -0.80
C GLY A 119 -13.49 6.40 -0.40
N ASP A 120 -13.24 5.48 -1.30
CA ASP A 120 -12.98 4.09 -0.94
C ASP A 120 -11.55 3.80 -0.56
N LEU A 121 -11.41 2.85 0.38
CA LEU A 121 -10.15 2.29 0.78
C LEU A 121 -9.68 1.27 -0.27
N VAL A 122 -8.76 1.67 -1.12
CA VAL A 122 -8.13 0.81 -2.12
C VAL A 122 -6.69 0.47 -1.70
N ASN A 123 -6.22 -0.70 -2.11
CA ASN A 123 -4.86 -1.12 -1.83
C ASN A 123 -3.89 -0.51 -2.84
N ILE A 124 -4.20 -0.62 -4.12
CA ILE A 124 -3.32 -0.19 -5.20
C ILE A 124 -4.06 0.84 -6.03
N LYS A 125 -3.45 2.01 -6.19
CA LYS A 125 -4.01 3.14 -6.92
C LYS A 125 -3.65 3.10 -8.41
N PRO A 126 -4.35 3.88 -9.25
CA PRO A 126 -4.06 4.00 -10.67
C PRO A 126 -2.59 4.29 -10.96
N PHE A 127 -2.13 3.84 -12.12
CA PHE A 127 -0.74 3.94 -12.64
C PHE A 127 0.31 3.12 -11.90
N PHE A 128 0.01 2.56 -10.74
CA PHE A 128 0.92 1.69 -10.01
C PHE A 128 0.94 0.26 -10.56
N THR A 129 -0.16 -0.13 -11.22
CA THR A 129 -0.38 -1.46 -11.80
C THR A 129 -1.05 -1.38 -13.16
N THR A 130 -0.83 -0.32 -13.92
CA THR A 130 -1.32 -0.25 -15.30
C THR A 130 -0.62 -1.33 -16.11
N ILE A 131 -1.38 -2.27 -16.64
CA ILE A 131 -0.89 -3.41 -17.38
C ILE A 131 -1.23 -3.21 -18.83
N LEU A 132 -0.21 -3.14 -19.64
CA LEU A 132 -0.26 -2.87 -21.05
C LEU A 132 0.20 -4.09 -21.83
N ASN A 133 -0.28 -4.23 -23.05
CA ASN A 133 0.19 -5.28 -23.94
C ASN A 133 1.58 -4.90 -24.49
N SER A 134 2.63 -5.39 -23.85
CA SER A 134 4.02 -4.98 -24.10
C SER A 134 4.65 -5.56 -25.36
N ASN A 135 3.93 -6.37 -26.14
CA ASN A 135 4.54 -7.08 -27.27
C ASN A 135 4.80 -6.18 -28.48
N ILE A 136 4.09 -5.05 -28.58
CA ILE A 136 4.21 -4.10 -29.69
C ILE A 136 4.18 -2.69 -29.09
N LYS A 137 5.31 -1.99 -29.06
CA LYS A 137 5.41 -0.63 -28.53
C LYS A 137 5.81 0.32 -29.64
N PRO A 138 5.04 1.39 -29.87
CA PRO A 138 5.46 2.47 -30.75
C PRO A 138 6.69 3.14 -30.17
N LYS A 139 7.49 3.79 -31.03
CA LYS A 139 8.73 4.46 -30.64
C LYS A 139 8.57 5.97 -30.76
N TYR A 140 9.08 6.71 -29.77
CA TYR A 140 9.15 8.17 -29.89
C TYR A 140 10.24 8.61 -30.83
N LYS A 141 9.90 9.50 -31.78
CA LYS A 141 10.85 10.22 -32.64
C LYS A 141 10.26 11.59 -32.97
N SER A 142 10.98 12.67 -32.66
CA SER A 142 10.51 14.06 -32.78
C SER A 142 10.01 14.46 -34.18
N GLU A 143 10.68 13.96 -35.22
CA GLU A 143 10.36 14.27 -36.62
C GLU A 143 9.37 13.29 -37.26
N ALA A 144 8.90 12.29 -36.49
CA ALA A 144 7.96 11.30 -37.02
C ALA A 144 6.53 11.89 -37.11
N PRO A 145 5.65 11.29 -37.92
CA PRO A 145 4.27 11.73 -38.01
C PRO A 145 3.52 11.56 -36.68
N ILE A 146 2.38 12.23 -36.58
CA ILE A 146 1.46 12.10 -35.46
C ILE A 146 0.46 11.00 -35.77
N LEU A 147 0.31 10.02 -34.87
CA LEU A 147 -0.71 8.98 -35.00
C LEU A 147 -2.07 9.51 -34.52
N VAL A 148 -3.12 9.26 -35.30
CA VAL A 148 -4.52 9.50 -34.89
C VAL A 148 -5.26 8.17 -34.90
N TYR A 149 -5.57 7.66 -33.70
CA TYR A 149 -6.26 6.39 -33.50
C TYR A 149 -7.46 6.56 -32.55
N LEU A 150 -8.66 6.58 -33.11
CA LEU A 150 -9.90 6.92 -32.43
C LEU A 150 -10.95 5.80 -32.47
N GLY A 151 -10.52 4.56 -32.75
CA GLY A 151 -11.40 3.40 -32.84
C GLY A 151 -12.42 3.50 -33.98
N PHE A 152 -13.64 3.02 -33.78
CA PHE A 152 -14.65 2.89 -34.84
C PHE A 152 -15.69 4.03 -34.85
N ASN A 153 -15.55 5.09 -34.06
CA ASN A 153 -16.52 6.17 -33.99
C ASN A 153 -16.29 7.22 -35.10
N ASN A 154 -17.05 7.13 -36.19
CA ASN A 154 -16.91 8.04 -37.33
C ASN A 154 -17.19 9.51 -36.99
N ARG A 155 -18.15 9.83 -36.10
CA ARG A 155 -18.39 11.22 -35.66
C ARG A 155 -17.17 11.84 -34.97
N LEU A 156 -16.52 11.04 -34.11
CA LEU A 156 -15.29 11.45 -33.43
C LEU A 156 -14.15 11.63 -34.44
N LYS A 157 -13.99 10.71 -35.40
CA LYS A 157 -12.98 10.79 -36.46
C LYS A 157 -13.16 12.05 -37.32
N ASN A 158 -14.39 12.33 -37.77
CA ASN A 158 -14.69 13.51 -38.57
C ASN A 158 -14.38 14.81 -37.82
N LYS A 159 -14.74 14.90 -36.53
CA LYS A 159 -14.39 16.03 -35.67
C LYS A 159 -12.89 16.21 -35.54
N ALA A 160 -12.17 15.11 -35.30
CA ALA A 160 -10.69 15.15 -35.22
C ALA A 160 -10.07 15.60 -36.53
N PHE A 161 -10.55 15.07 -37.67
CA PHE A 161 -10.07 15.47 -39.01
C PHE A 161 -10.28 16.98 -39.23
N GLU A 162 -11.45 17.53 -38.92
CA GLU A 162 -11.76 18.95 -39.04
C GLU A 162 -10.79 19.85 -38.24
N ILE A 163 -10.42 19.39 -37.02
CA ILE A 163 -9.47 20.10 -36.16
C ILE A 163 -8.05 20.04 -36.74
N ILE A 164 -7.54 18.83 -37.07
CA ILE A 164 -6.15 18.65 -37.45
C ILE A 164 -5.85 19.09 -38.90
N SER A 165 -6.85 19.14 -39.77
CA SER A 165 -6.70 19.61 -41.15
C SER A 165 -6.24 21.07 -41.27
N LYS A 166 -6.44 21.85 -40.19
CA LYS A 166 -5.98 23.25 -40.06
C LYS A 166 -4.52 23.35 -39.61
N ILE A 167 -3.88 22.25 -39.19
CA ILE A 167 -2.50 22.26 -38.67
C ILE A 167 -1.51 22.11 -39.86
N GLU A 168 -0.74 23.13 -40.10
CA GLU A 168 0.32 23.13 -41.10
C GLU A 168 1.65 22.59 -40.51
N ASN A 169 2.57 22.16 -41.38
CA ASN A 169 3.92 21.73 -41.01
C ASN A 169 4.02 20.49 -40.11
N LYS A 170 2.94 19.70 -39.97
CA LYS A 170 2.94 18.40 -39.30
C LYS A 170 2.26 17.35 -40.19
N LYS A 171 2.81 16.12 -40.16
CA LYS A 171 2.24 14.97 -40.88
C LYS A 171 1.44 14.11 -39.91
N PHE A 172 0.28 13.62 -40.34
CA PHE A 172 -0.59 12.77 -39.57
C PHE A 172 -0.79 11.42 -40.30
N VAL A 173 -0.79 10.36 -39.51
CA VAL A 173 -1.24 9.04 -39.94
C VAL A 173 -2.55 8.78 -39.21
N PHE A 174 -3.67 8.82 -39.93
CA PHE A 174 -5.00 8.67 -39.39
C PHE A 174 -5.54 7.25 -39.70
N ILE A 175 -5.91 6.52 -38.67
CA ILE A 175 -6.35 5.14 -38.82
C ILE A 175 -7.83 5.10 -39.18
N GLU A 176 -8.14 4.47 -40.33
CA GLU A 176 -9.50 4.31 -40.87
C GLU A 176 -10.25 5.65 -41.00
N SER A 177 -9.59 6.71 -41.44
CA SER A 177 -10.25 7.94 -41.83
C SER A 177 -10.90 7.79 -43.21
N GLU A 178 -12.08 8.34 -43.40
CA GLU A 178 -12.72 8.46 -44.73
C GLU A 178 -12.17 9.63 -45.54
N ASN A 179 -11.40 10.53 -44.88
CA ASN A 179 -10.89 11.75 -45.47
C ASN A 179 -9.37 11.81 -45.42
N GLU A 180 -8.76 12.38 -46.46
CA GLU A 180 -7.34 12.62 -46.56
C GLU A 180 -7.08 14.05 -47.06
N ASN A 181 -5.87 14.55 -46.82
CA ASN A 181 -5.35 15.78 -47.44
C ASN A 181 -3.81 15.68 -47.52
N GLY A 182 -3.12 16.74 -47.98
CA GLY A 182 -1.68 16.73 -48.16
C GLY A 182 -0.85 16.42 -46.91
N ASN A 183 -1.39 16.68 -45.74
CA ASN A 183 -0.74 16.44 -44.45
C ASN A 183 -1.29 15.23 -43.69
N ILE A 184 -2.45 14.69 -44.08
CA ILE A 184 -3.15 13.59 -43.40
C ILE A 184 -3.28 12.41 -44.36
N ILE A 185 -2.65 11.30 -44.01
CA ILE A 185 -2.68 10.03 -44.76
C ILE A 185 -3.53 9.04 -43.98
N SER A 186 -4.59 8.50 -44.61
CA SER A 186 -5.39 7.42 -44.02
C SER A 186 -4.69 6.08 -44.17
N LYS A 187 -4.77 5.24 -43.12
CA LYS A 187 -4.33 3.83 -43.17
C LYS A 187 -5.37 2.94 -42.55
N ASN A 188 -5.52 1.74 -43.07
CA ASN A 188 -6.30 0.70 -42.43
C ASN A 188 -5.66 0.28 -41.12
N PHE A 189 -6.48 -0.16 -40.17
CA PHE A 189 -5.96 -0.70 -38.92
C PHE A 189 -5.17 -1.99 -39.19
N SER A 190 -3.96 -2.02 -38.66
CA SER A 190 -3.09 -3.20 -38.65
C SER A 190 -2.23 -3.15 -37.38
N PRO A 191 -1.94 -4.28 -36.71
CA PRO A 191 -1.15 -4.29 -35.47
C PRO A 191 0.25 -3.69 -35.60
N ASP A 192 0.88 -3.78 -36.79
CA ASP A 192 2.21 -3.24 -37.11
C ASP A 192 2.25 -1.70 -37.09
N ILE A 193 1.09 -1.02 -37.09
CA ILE A 193 1.03 0.43 -36.89
C ILE A 193 1.74 0.84 -35.60
N PHE A 194 1.64 0.05 -34.55
CA PHE A 194 2.29 0.32 -33.27
C PHE A 194 3.78 -0.05 -33.25
N GLU A 195 4.33 -0.63 -34.32
CA GLU A 195 5.77 -0.86 -34.45
C GLU A 195 6.52 0.37 -35.01
N ASN A 196 5.78 1.34 -35.52
CA ASN A 196 6.33 2.56 -36.12
C ASN A 196 6.72 3.60 -35.07
N SER A 197 7.40 4.66 -35.54
CA SER A 197 7.76 5.81 -34.72
C SER A 197 6.76 6.94 -34.89
N TYR A 198 6.42 7.61 -33.76
CA TYR A 198 5.53 8.76 -33.74
C TYR A 198 6.09 9.88 -32.86
N SER A 199 5.77 11.15 -33.20
CA SER A 199 6.13 12.30 -32.38
C SER A 199 5.08 12.64 -31.32
N ALA A 200 3.82 12.32 -31.60
CA ALA A 200 2.69 12.40 -30.66
C ALA A 200 1.57 11.45 -31.11
N VAL A 201 0.60 11.22 -30.23
CA VAL A 201 -0.60 10.41 -30.54
C VAL A 201 -1.85 11.16 -30.13
N ILE A 202 -2.86 11.19 -31.00
CA ILE A 202 -4.22 11.63 -30.70
C ILE A 202 -5.08 10.38 -30.57
N THR A 203 -5.64 10.15 -29.38
CA THR A 203 -6.49 9.01 -29.10
C THR A 203 -7.54 9.37 -28.03
N TYR A 204 -8.20 8.41 -27.44
CA TYR A 204 -9.06 8.61 -26.27
C TYR A 204 -8.54 7.82 -25.07
N PHE A 205 -9.06 8.11 -23.89
CA PHE A 205 -8.65 7.42 -22.67
C PHE A 205 -8.89 5.91 -22.79
N GLY A 206 -7.83 5.11 -22.76
CA GLY A 206 -7.88 3.66 -22.91
C GLY A 206 -6.48 3.04 -22.95
N LEU A 207 -6.39 1.73 -23.23
CA LEU A 207 -5.12 1.00 -23.23
C LEU A 207 -4.09 1.63 -24.16
N THR A 208 -4.48 2.00 -25.39
CA THR A 208 -3.60 2.63 -26.37
C THR A 208 -2.95 3.91 -25.86
N ALA A 209 -3.69 4.75 -25.11
CA ALA A 209 -3.13 5.95 -24.52
C ALA A 209 -2.00 5.61 -23.51
N PHE A 210 -2.18 4.58 -22.71
CA PHE A 210 -1.13 4.13 -21.78
C PHE A 210 0.05 3.47 -22.48
N GLU A 211 -0.18 2.66 -23.51
CA GLU A 211 0.88 2.05 -24.34
C GLU A 211 1.79 3.12 -24.96
N CYS A 212 1.20 4.20 -25.47
CA CYS A 212 1.95 5.32 -26.02
C CYS A 212 2.75 6.08 -24.96
N ILE A 213 2.15 6.34 -23.81
CA ILE A 213 2.81 7.03 -22.68
C ILE A 213 3.99 6.19 -22.14
N GLU A 214 3.83 4.88 -22.00
CA GLU A 214 4.92 3.98 -21.59
C GLU A 214 6.08 4.03 -22.57
N ALA A 215 5.77 4.18 -23.88
CA ALA A 215 6.75 4.39 -24.94
C ALA A 215 7.33 5.82 -24.97
N LYS A 216 6.99 6.69 -24.01
CA LYS A 216 7.41 8.09 -23.90
C LYS A 216 6.90 8.99 -25.06
N ILE A 217 5.80 8.59 -25.68
CA ILE A 217 5.15 9.38 -26.72
C ILE A 217 4.09 10.28 -26.07
N PRO A 218 4.10 11.61 -26.27
CA PRO A 218 3.07 12.49 -25.78
C PRO A 218 1.69 12.12 -26.32
N VAL A 219 0.67 12.10 -25.44
CA VAL A 219 -0.69 11.70 -25.81
C VAL A 219 -1.65 12.85 -25.61
N ILE A 220 -2.43 13.11 -26.65
CA ILE A 220 -3.56 14.04 -26.68
C ILE A 220 -4.85 13.22 -26.65
N LEU A 221 -5.73 13.50 -25.69
CA LEU A 221 -7.01 12.81 -25.58
C LEU A 221 -8.14 13.64 -26.21
N LEU A 222 -8.93 12.99 -27.07
CA LEU A 222 -10.21 13.48 -27.55
C LEU A 222 -11.25 12.41 -27.27
N SER A 223 -12.14 12.64 -26.32
CA SER A 223 -12.94 11.59 -25.72
C SER A 223 -14.27 11.33 -26.44
N PRO A 224 -14.63 10.05 -26.71
CA PRO A 224 -15.89 9.68 -27.38
C PRO A 224 -17.12 9.81 -26.48
N THR A 225 -16.96 9.82 -25.17
CA THR A 225 -18.04 9.94 -24.16
C THR A 225 -17.59 10.79 -22.98
N LYS A 226 -18.56 11.32 -22.22
CA LYS A 226 -18.26 12.03 -20.96
C LYS A 226 -17.48 11.18 -19.97
N TYR A 227 -17.79 9.90 -19.88
CA TYR A 227 -17.05 8.95 -19.03
C TYR A 227 -15.56 8.91 -19.34
N HIS A 228 -15.17 8.78 -20.63
CA HIS A 228 -13.77 8.79 -21.02
C HIS A 228 -13.11 10.14 -20.77
N ASN A 229 -13.87 11.25 -20.96
CA ASN A 229 -13.39 12.58 -20.62
C ASN A 229 -13.09 12.72 -19.12
N ASP A 230 -14.01 12.29 -18.26
CA ASP A 230 -13.85 12.38 -16.81
C ASP A 230 -12.64 11.57 -16.32
N LEU A 231 -12.37 10.42 -16.93
CA LEU A 231 -11.15 9.65 -16.68
C LEU A 231 -9.91 10.41 -17.14
N GLY A 232 -9.95 11.03 -18.32
CA GLY A 232 -8.87 11.88 -18.84
C GLY A 232 -8.57 13.07 -17.93
N GLU A 233 -9.60 13.73 -17.40
CA GLU A 233 -9.46 14.84 -16.43
C GLU A 233 -8.79 14.39 -15.12
N LYS A 234 -9.10 13.20 -14.62
CA LYS A 234 -8.40 12.62 -13.46
C LYS A 234 -6.92 12.38 -13.73
N CYS A 235 -6.51 12.29 -14.98
CA CYS A 235 -5.16 12.00 -15.46
C CYS A 235 -4.53 13.16 -16.23
N LYS A 236 -5.03 14.38 -16.11
CA LYS A 236 -4.56 15.56 -16.83
C LYS A 236 -3.09 15.92 -16.62
N ASP A 237 -2.46 15.39 -15.59
CA ASP A 237 -1.03 15.56 -15.36
C ASP A 237 -0.18 14.64 -16.28
N ILE A 238 -0.78 13.60 -16.84
CA ILE A 238 -0.12 12.59 -17.69
C ILE A 238 -0.55 12.72 -19.15
N PHE A 239 -1.84 13.05 -19.38
CA PHE A 239 -2.42 13.21 -20.71
C PHE A 239 -2.85 14.64 -20.98
N PHE A 240 -2.61 15.12 -22.18
CA PHE A 240 -3.15 16.40 -22.63
C PHE A 240 -4.60 16.22 -23.07
N ASN A 241 -5.56 16.55 -22.20
CA ASN A 241 -6.98 16.32 -22.46
C ASN A 241 -7.64 17.49 -23.18
N LEU A 242 -8.28 17.24 -24.34
CA LEU A 242 -9.05 18.21 -25.10
C LEU A 242 -10.52 18.28 -24.65
N GLY A 243 -11.05 17.17 -24.12
CA GLY A 243 -12.41 17.10 -23.69
C GLY A 243 -13.30 16.07 -24.41
N PHE A 244 -14.61 16.12 -24.13
CA PHE A 244 -15.62 15.31 -24.81
C PHE A 244 -15.92 15.88 -26.20
N PHE A 245 -15.78 15.08 -27.27
CA PHE A 245 -15.78 15.57 -28.64
C PHE A 245 -17.00 16.39 -29.07
N GLU A 246 -18.19 16.11 -28.50
CA GLU A 246 -19.41 16.86 -28.81
C GLU A 246 -19.41 18.27 -28.20
N GLU A 247 -18.69 18.49 -27.11
CA GLU A 247 -18.59 19.76 -26.40
C GLU A 247 -17.35 20.59 -26.82
N VAL A 248 -16.41 19.98 -27.53
CA VAL A 248 -15.16 20.62 -27.95
C VAL A 248 -15.41 21.63 -29.08
N ASN A 249 -14.99 22.87 -28.89
CA ASN A 249 -14.94 23.87 -29.93
C ASN A 249 -13.73 23.63 -30.85
N ILE A 250 -13.94 23.66 -32.17
CA ILE A 250 -12.91 23.32 -33.18
C ILE A 250 -11.74 24.30 -33.15
N GLU A 251 -12.00 25.60 -33.10
CA GLU A 251 -10.94 26.63 -33.09
C GLU A 251 -10.12 26.58 -31.80
N GLU A 252 -10.78 26.40 -30.68
CA GLU A 252 -10.09 26.24 -29.38
C GLU A 252 -9.23 24.97 -29.35
N ALA A 253 -9.76 23.85 -29.84
CA ALA A 253 -9.03 22.58 -29.91
C ALA A 253 -7.84 22.66 -30.87
N PHE A 254 -8.02 23.29 -32.04
CA PHE A 254 -6.94 23.56 -32.96
C PHE A 254 -5.81 24.35 -32.27
N ASN A 255 -6.13 25.46 -31.62
CA ASN A 255 -5.12 26.28 -30.93
C ASN A 255 -4.41 25.49 -29.82
N LYS A 256 -5.15 24.70 -29.04
CA LYS A 256 -4.59 23.84 -27.98
C LYS A 256 -3.65 22.77 -28.55
N ILE A 257 -4.07 22.05 -29.59
CA ILE A 257 -3.25 21.00 -30.23
C ILE A 257 -2.02 21.63 -30.87
N ASN A 258 -2.18 22.71 -31.64
CA ASN A 258 -1.09 23.41 -32.31
C ASN A 258 -0.05 23.87 -31.30
N ASN A 259 -0.46 24.53 -30.21
CA ASN A 259 0.44 24.92 -29.11
C ASN A 259 1.17 23.68 -28.52
N PHE A 260 0.45 22.61 -28.20
CA PHE A 260 1.05 21.40 -27.63
C PHE A 260 2.08 20.76 -28.57
N LEU A 261 1.80 20.70 -29.87
CA LEU A 261 2.70 20.07 -30.87
C LEU A 261 3.99 20.85 -31.16
N PHE A 262 4.01 22.15 -30.87
CA PHE A 262 5.17 23.01 -31.09
C PHE A 262 5.86 23.44 -29.77
N ASP A 263 5.27 23.20 -28.61
CA ASP A 263 5.89 23.48 -27.31
C ASP A 263 6.58 22.22 -26.74
N PHE A 264 7.91 22.17 -26.97
CA PHE A 264 8.73 21.06 -26.47
C PHE A 264 8.76 20.95 -24.94
N ASN A 265 8.72 22.06 -24.23
CA ASN A 265 8.73 22.08 -22.77
C ASN A 265 7.43 21.48 -22.23
N LEU A 266 6.30 21.83 -22.83
CA LEU A 266 5.00 21.27 -22.48
C LEU A 266 4.96 19.76 -22.72
N GLN A 267 5.43 19.27 -23.87
CA GLN A 267 5.52 17.83 -24.16
C GLN A 267 6.42 17.10 -23.15
N ASN A 268 7.57 17.67 -22.81
CA ASN A 268 8.49 17.07 -21.85
C ASN A 268 7.88 16.97 -20.46
N LYS A 269 7.10 17.96 -20.01
CA LYS A 269 6.35 17.89 -18.75
C LYS A 269 5.49 16.61 -18.67
N TYR A 270 4.75 16.29 -19.71
CA TYR A 270 3.90 15.09 -19.76
C TYR A 270 4.73 13.80 -19.77
N LYS A 271 5.87 13.78 -20.49
CA LYS A 271 6.80 12.64 -20.49
C LYS A 271 7.40 12.38 -19.11
N GLU A 272 7.80 13.44 -18.40
CA GLU A 272 8.35 13.34 -17.06
C GLU A 272 7.30 12.79 -16.07
N ASN A 273 6.08 13.31 -16.12
CA ASN A 273 4.99 12.85 -15.26
C ASN A 273 4.62 11.37 -15.48
N SER A 274 4.94 10.81 -16.64
CA SER A 274 4.67 9.42 -17.01
C SER A 274 5.76 8.41 -16.59
N LYS A 275 6.85 8.86 -15.95
CA LYS A 275 7.99 7.99 -15.59
C LYS A 275 7.64 6.78 -14.73
N ASN A 276 6.57 6.88 -13.94
CA ASN A 276 6.15 5.83 -13.01
C ASN A 276 5.25 4.76 -13.65
N ILE A 277 4.93 4.91 -14.96
CA ILE A 277 4.16 3.89 -15.68
C ILE A 277 5.14 2.85 -16.20
N ASP A 278 5.12 1.65 -15.59
CA ASP A 278 6.05 0.56 -15.88
C ASP A 278 5.31 -0.78 -15.78
N THR A 279 5.09 -1.40 -16.92
CA THR A 279 4.33 -2.67 -17.01
C THR A 279 5.05 -3.84 -16.37
N GLU A 280 6.36 -3.95 -16.51
CA GLU A 280 7.12 -5.09 -15.97
C GLU A 280 7.11 -5.05 -14.44
N LYS A 281 7.31 -3.88 -13.83
CA LYS A 281 7.14 -3.70 -12.38
C LYS A 281 5.73 -4.00 -11.92
N SER A 282 4.72 -3.68 -12.72
CA SER A 282 3.32 -3.98 -12.42
C SER A 282 3.05 -5.47 -12.38
N ILE A 283 3.59 -6.24 -13.32
CA ILE A 283 3.48 -7.71 -13.35
C ILE A 283 4.19 -8.33 -12.14
N GLU A 284 5.40 -7.87 -11.83
CA GLU A 284 6.14 -8.34 -10.66
C GLU A 284 5.36 -8.09 -9.36
N ARG A 285 4.78 -6.91 -9.19
CA ARG A 285 3.95 -6.59 -8.01
C ARG A 285 2.72 -7.48 -7.92
N ILE A 286 2.03 -7.74 -9.03
CA ILE A 286 0.90 -8.66 -9.06
C ILE A 286 1.34 -10.07 -8.65
N LYS A 287 2.48 -10.54 -9.14
CA LYS A 287 3.04 -11.84 -8.75
C LYS A 287 3.29 -11.91 -7.24
N ILE A 288 3.91 -10.90 -6.65
CA ILE A 288 4.15 -10.83 -5.20
C ILE A 288 2.83 -10.89 -4.42
N ILE A 289 1.80 -10.16 -4.86
CA ILE A 289 0.46 -10.22 -4.24
C ILE A 289 -0.11 -11.64 -4.30
N ILE A 290 -0.03 -12.29 -5.47
CA ILE A 290 -0.52 -13.66 -5.66
C ILE A 290 0.22 -14.64 -4.75
N ASP A 291 1.54 -14.52 -4.63
CA ASP A 291 2.34 -15.40 -3.78
C ASP A 291 1.95 -15.30 -2.30
N ASN A 292 1.62 -14.12 -1.83
CA ASN A 292 1.32 -13.83 -0.42
C ASN A 292 -0.18 -13.90 -0.08
N ILE A 293 -1.06 -14.11 -1.05
CA ILE A 293 -2.52 -14.04 -0.85
C ILE A 293 -3.09 -15.19 -0.01
N ALA A 294 -2.44 -16.35 0.03
CA ALA A 294 -2.92 -17.53 0.76
C ALA A 294 -3.27 -17.23 2.22
N ASP A 295 -2.47 -16.38 2.82
CA ASP A 295 -2.59 -15.95 4.21
C ASP A 295 -3.89 -15.19 4.51
N PHE A 296 -4.57 -14.69 3.46
CA PHE A 296 -5.83 -13.94 3.59
C PHE A 296 -7.06 -14.84 3.76
N LYS A 297 -6.95 -16.14 3.45
CA LYS A 297 -8.09 -17.08 3.56
C LYS A 297 -8.59 -17.27 5.01
N ASN A 298 -7.70 -17.18 6.00
CA ASN A 298 -8.02 -17.48 7.41
C ASN A 298 -7.42 -16.47 8.38
N ILE A 299 -7.57 -15.19 8.11
CA ILE A 299 -7.05 -14.14 8.97
C ILE A 299 -7.62 -14.25 10.38
N LYS A 300 -6.71 -14.28 11.36
CA LYS A 300 -7.04 -14.30 12.80
C LYS A 300 -6.25 -13.21 13.51
N CYS A 301 -6.82 -12.69 14.57
CA CYS A 301 -6.09 -11.76 15.43
C CYS A 301 -4.81 -12.41 15.97
N HIS A 302 -3.69 -11.70 15.86
CA HIS A 302 -2.40 -12.19 16.35
C HIS A 302 -2.46 -12.54 17.84
N PHE A 303 -3.01 -11.65 18.66
CA PHE A 303 -3.01 -11.78 20.14
C PHE A 303 -4.00 -12.81 20.69
N CYS A 304 -5.26 -12.83 20.25
CA CYS A 304 -6.30 -13.69 20.82
C CYS A 304 -6.81 -14.78 19.88
N LYS A 305 -6.21 -14.92 18.70
CA LYS A 305 -6.55 -15.90 17.64
C LYS A 305 -8.04 -15.85 17.19
N SER A 306 -8.78 -14.80 17.54
CA SER A 306 -10.18 -14.60 17.15
C SER A 306 -10.31 -14.32 15.66
N LYS A 307 -11.33 -14.91 15.02
CA LYS A 307 -11.75 -14.58 13.65
C LYS A 307 -12.71 -13.38 13.59
N ASN A 308 -13.20 -12.88 14.74
CA ASN A 308 -14.08 -11.71 14.80
C ASN A 308 -13.27 -10.42 14.63
N ILE A 309 -12.94 -10.12 13.38
CA ILE A 309 -12.11 -9.00 12.96
C ILE A 309 -12.90 -8.09 12.01
N LYS A 310 -12.52 -6.83 11.97
CA LYS A 310 -13.07 -5.85 11.02
C LYS A 310 -11.93 -5.14 10.30
N LEU A 311 -11.98 -5.12 8.97
CA LEU A 311 -11.10 -4.28 8.15
C LEU A 311 -11.33 -2.80 8.51
N LYS A 312 -10.26 -2.04 8.67
CA LYS A 312 -10.27 -0.64 9.07
C LYS A 312 -9.62 0.29 8.06
N ASN A 313 -8.56 -0.16 7.44
CA ASN A 313 -7.83 0.60 6.43
C ASN A 313 -7.18 -0.35 5.43
N ARG A 314 -6.89 0.18 4.25
CA ARG A 314 -6.11 -0.46 3.19
C ARG A 314 -5.00 0.51 2.78
N ASN A 315 -3.81 0.01 2.53
CA ASN A 315 -2.74 0.75 1.88
C ASN A 315 -2.12 -0.07 0.75
N ALA A 316 -1.08 0.47 0.11
CA ALA A 316 -0.43 -0.17 -1.02
C ALA A 316 0.21 -1.54 -0.71
N GLU A 317 0.45 -1.86 0.55
CA GLU A 317 1.25 -3.02 0.96
C GLU A 317 0.52 -3.95 1.93
N SER A 318 -0.58 -3.47 2.54
CA SER A 318 -1.25 -4.20 3.62
C SER A 318 -2.71 -3.82 3.84
N ASN A 319 -3.39 -4.65 4.61
CA ASN A 319 -4.69 -4.36 5.18
C ASN A 319 -4.60 -4.24 6.70
N LEU A 320 -5.15 -3.16 7.27
CA LEU A 320 -5.26 -2.95 8.71
C LEU A 320 -6.59 -3.49 9.24
N TYR A 321 -6.53 -4.38 10.22
CA TYR A 321 -7.70 -4.98 10.87
C TYR A 321 -7.79 -4.58 12.34
N LYS A 322 -9.02 -4.46 12.86
CA LYS A 322 -9.31 -4.37 14.29
C LYS A 322 -9.98 -5.66 14.78
N CYS A 323 -9.42 -6.27 15.79
CA CYS A 323 -10.06 -7.40 16.48
C CYS A 323 -11.20 -6.90 17.38
N LYS A 324 -12.40 -7.44 17.19
CA LYS A 324 -13.57 -7.08 18.02
C LYS A 324 -13.56 -7.76 19.40
N LYS A 325 -12.71 -8.78 19.63
CA LYS A 325 -12.61 -9.48 20.91
C LYS A 325 -11.63 -8.81 21.88
N CYS A 326 -10.42 -8.49 21.42
CA CYS A 326 -9.37 -7.90 22.26
C CYS A 326 -9.03 -6.45 21.94
N ASN A 327 -9.66 -5.85 20.93
CA ASN A 327 -9.47 -4.49 20.44
C ASN A 327 -8.08 -4.14 19.91
N SER A 328 -7.18 -5.13 19.74
CA SER A 328 -5.89 -4.90 19.07
C SER A 328 -6.08 -4.60 17.59
N LEU A 329 -5.22 -3.76 17.05
CA LEU A 329 -5.04 -3.54 15.62
C LEU A 329 -3.91 -4.44 15.13
N PHE A 330 -3.99 -4.91 13.90
CA PHE A 330 -2.91 -5.65 13.25
C PHE A 330 -3.02 -5.53 11.74
N ARG A 331 -1.87 -5.53 11.07
CA ARG A 331 -1.80 -5.54 9.60
C ARG A 331 -1.59 -6.95 9.07
N LYS A 332 -2.12 -7.18 7.90
CA LYS A 332 -1.77 -8.31 7.05
C LYS A 332 -1.12 -7.76 5.80
N PHE A 333 0.16 -8.01 5.69
CA PHE A 333 0.98 -7.57 4.56
C PHE A 333 0.86 -8.55 3.40
N PHE A 334 0.87 -8.03 2.19
CA PHE A 334 1.03 -8.77 0.94
C PHE A 334 2.29 -8.33 0.18
N PHE A 335 2.97 -7.27 0.66
CA PHE A 335 4.35 -6.94 0.30
C PHE A 335 5.24 -7.01 1.54
N PRO A 336 6.54 -7.27 1.38
CA PRO A 336 7.50 -7.09 2.46
C PRO A 336 7.46 -5.65 2.99
N ILE A 337 7.60 -5.47 4.30
CA ILE A 337 7.76 -4.14 4.87
C ILE A 337 9.11 -3.59 4.40
N SER A 338 9.09 -2.43 3.75
CA SER A 338 10.28 -1.73 3.26
C SER A 338 10.47 -0.40 4.01
N THR A 339 10.60 -0.43 5.33
CA THR A 339 10.94 0.78 6.06
C THR A 339 12.43 1.06 5.92
N ASP A 340 12.76 2.22 5.40
CA ASP A 340 14.14 2.69 5.26
C ASP A 340 14.60 3.35 6.57
N TYR A 341 15.27 2.59 7.44
CA TYR A 341 15.91 3.10 8.66
C TYR A 341 17.31 3.68 8.41
N SER A 342 17.54 4.26 7.22
CA SER A 342 18.77 5.00 6.91
C SER A 342 18.89 6.31 7.75
N SER A 343 19.93 7.06 7.52
CA SER A 343 20.11 8.41 8.11
C SER A 343 18.90 9.33 7.89
N LYS A 344 18.16 9.11 6.80
CA LYS A 344 16.95 9.87 6.47
C LYS A 344 15.89 9.78 7.58
N TYR A 345 15.68 8.60 8.16
CA TYR A 345 14.74 8.44 9.27
C TYR A 345 15.10 9.34 10.45
N PHE A 346 16.37 9.37 10.87
CA PHE A 346 16.83 10.12 12.04
C PHE A 346 16.88 11.64 11.82
N ILE A 347 17.14 12.06 10.58
CA ILE A 347 17.33 13.47 10.23
C ILE A 347 16.02 14.09 9.69
N GLU A 348 15.37 13.46 8.71
CA GLU A 348 14.23 14.05 8.00
C GLU A 348 12.90 13.59 8.58
N ASP A 349 12.66 12.28 8.67
CA ASP A 349 11.35 11.74 9.05
C ASP A 349 11.02 12.04 10.51
N TYR A 350 12.00 11.91 11.41
CA TYR A 350 11.87 12.31 12.81
C TYR A 350 11.60 13.81 12.94
N LYS A 351 12.32 14.65 12.18
CA LYS A 351 12.11 16.10 12.16
C LYS A 351 10.71 16.47 11.65
N ASN A 352 10.22 15.79 10.62
CA ASN A 352 8.85 16.00 10.11
C ASN A 352 7.78 15.66 11.16
N GLN A 353 8.05 14.67 12.03
CA GLN A 353 7.12 14.22 13.06
C GLN A 353 7.22 15.05 14.35
N TYR A 354 8.41 15.45 14.78
CA TYR A 354 8.66 16.05 16.10
C TYR A 354 9.19 17.49 16.05
N GLY A 355 9.46 18.03 14.85
CA GLY A 355 9.95 19.40 14.65
C GLY A 355 11.45 19.59 14.84
N LYS A 356 12.21 18.54 15.15
CA LYS A 356 13.66 18.50 15.35
C LYS A 356 14.22 17.15 14.97
N THR A 357 15.52 17.08 14.65
CA THR A 357 16.21 15.82 14.36
C THR A 357 16.33 14.95 15.62
N TYR A 358 16.66 13.67 15.45
CA TYR A 358 16.85 12.77 16.58
C TYR A 358 17.99 13.21 17.48
N GLU A 359 19.07 13.76 16.92
CA GLU A 359 20.19 14.33 17.68
C GLU A 359 19.79 15.61 18.41
N GLU A 360 19.05 16.52 17.76
CA GLU A 360 18.53 17.74 18.40
C GLU A 360 17.57 17.43 19.56
N ASP A 361 16.97 16.24 19.61
CA ASP A 361 16.10 15.78 20.71
C ASP A 361 16.83 15.01 21.81
N GLU A 362 18.15 14.91 21.76
CA GLU A 362 18.99 14.11 22.66
C GLU A 362 18.66 14.35 24.15
N GLU A 363 18.55 15.60 24.60
CA GLU A 363 18.24 15.93 26.00
C GLU A 363 16.89 15.39 26.48
N ASN A 364 15.87 15.44 25.62
CA ASN A 364 14.56 14.87 25.93
C ASN A 364 14.64 13.33 25.95
N LEU A 365 15.34 12.71 25.00
CA LEU A 365 15.52 11.26 24.91
C LEU A 365 16.30 10.72 26.11
N LYS A 366 17.37 11.42 26.54
CA LYS A 366 18.09 11.09 27.76
C LYS A 366 17.23 11.23 29.02
N ARG A 367 16.38 12.25 29.09
CA ARG A 367 15.44 12.40 30.22
C ARG A 367 14.44 11.23 30.27
N LEU A 368 13.93 10.81 29.12
CA LEU A 368 13.06 9.62 29.03
C LEU A 368 13.81 8.35 29.44
N ALA A 369 15.06 8.20 28.99
CA ALA A 369 15.93 7.08 29.35
C ALA A 369 16.16 7.00 30.88
N LYS A 370 16.47 8.13 31.52
CA LYS A 370 16.62 8.21 32.99
C LYS A 370 15.36 7.76 33.72
N ASN A 371 14.20 8.27 33.34
CA ASN A 371 12.94 7.90 33.98
C ASN A 371 12.65 6.39 33.85
N ARG A 372 12.87 5.81 32.68
CA ARG A 372 12.72 4.37 32.43
C ARG A 372 13.69 3.55 33.26
N LEU A 373 14.95 3.97 33.30
CA LEU A 373 15.99 3.31 34.05
C LEU A 373 15.72 3.33 35.55
N GLU A 374 15.19 4.44 36.11
CA GLU A 374 14.82 4.56 37.49
C GLU A 374 13.75 3.51 37.90
N ILE A 375 12.74 3.30 37.06
CA ILE A 375 11.74 2.25 37.27
C ILE A 375 12.38 0.87 37.21
N ILE A 376 13.24 0.61 36.21
CA ILE A 376 13.95 -0.65 36.07
C ILE A 376 14.84 -0.91 37.29
N LYS A 377 15.59 0.09 37.77
CA LYS A 377 16.50 0.00 38.89
C LYS A 377 15.82 -0.38 40.20
N ASN A 378 14.58 0.09 40.42
CA ASN A 378 13.78 -0.28 41.58
C ASN A 378 13.32 -1.76 41.54
N ILE A 379 13.33 -2.39 40.37
CA ILE A 379 12.88 -3.78 40.16
C ILE A 379 14.07 -4.74 40.04
N LYS A 380 15.11 -4.33 39.31
CA LYS A 380 16.32 -5.08 39.00
C LYS A 380 17.52 -4.13 39.03
N PRO A 381 18.16 -3.91 40.18
CA PRO A 381 19.13 -2.84 40.39
C PRO A 381 20.49 -3.04 39.66
N ALA A 382 20.75 -4.24 39.15
CA ALA A 382 21.97 -4.57 38.43
C ALA A 382 21.71 -5.73 37.45
N GLY A 383 22.63 -5.93 36.52
CA GLY A 383 22.63 -7.04 35.56
C GLY A 383 23.01 -6.63 34.15
N LYS A 384 22.87 -7.58 33.24
CA LYS A 384 23.11 -7.38 31.80
C LYS A 384 21.83 -7.01 31.09
N ILE A 385 21.87 -5.92 30.33
CA ILE A 385 20.75 -5.40 29.53
C ILE A 385 21.01 -5.67 28.05
N LEU A 386 19.99 -6.22 27.35
CA LEU A 386 19.91 -6.20 25.89
C LEU A 386 18.81 -5.22 25.47
N ASP A 387 19.17 -4.20 24.68
CA ASP A 387 18.22 -3.23 24.12
C ASP A 387 17.93 -3.56 22.65
N LEU A 388 16.68 -3.88 22.36
CA LEU A 388 16.19 -4.24 21.04
C LEU A 388 15.80 -2.98 20.29
N GLY A 389 16.48 -2.66 19.17
CA GLY A 389 16.30 -1.42 18.43
C GLY A 389 16.83 -0.23 19.22
N SER A 390 18.13 -0.24 19.53
CA SER A 390 18.75 0.75 20.40
C SER A 390 18.80 2.16 19.83
N ALA A 391 18.42 2.37 18.56
CA ALA A 391 18.50 3.65 17.86
C ALA A 391 19.90 4.29 18.06
N MET A 392 19.99 5.58 18.40
CA MET A 392 21.27 6.25 18.64
C MET A 392 21.84 5.99 20.07
N GLY A 393 21.34 4.99 20.80
CA GLY A 393 21.96 4.44 22.01
C GLY A 393 21.79 5.26 23.29
N PHE A 394 20.95 6.28 23.33
CA PHE A 394 20.82 7.13 24.51
C PHE A 394 20.35 6.40 25.76
N PHE A 395 19.45 5.39 25.63
CA PHE A 395 19.04 4.55 26.74
C PHE A 395 20.20 3.65 27.23
N LEU A 396 20.88 2.99 26.31
CA LEU A 396 22.03 2.14 26.67
C LEU A 396 23.14 2.93 27.34
N LYS A 397 23.40 4.16 26.88
CA LYS A 397 24.40 5.03 27.51
C LYS A 397 24.04 5.37 28.95
N GLU A 398 22.80 5.74 29.21
CA GLU A 398 22.33 6.00 30.58
C GLU A 398 22.40 4.74 31.45
N ALA A 399 22.06 3.57 30.91
CA ALA A 399 22.16 2.31 31.63
C ALA A 399 23.62 1.96 31.98
N SER A 400 24.54 2.09 31.01
CA SER A 400 25.99 1.90 31.23
C SER A 400 26.55 2.82 32.31
N LEU A 401 26.19 4.11 32.29
CA LEU A 401 26.60 5.09 33.32
C LEU A 401 26.05 4.74 34.71
N ASN A 402 24.98 3.97 34.80
CA ASN A 402 24.38 3.47 36.04
C ASN A 402 24.87 2.08 36.46
N GLY A 403 25.93 1.55 35.82
CA GLY A 403 26.60 0.31 36.20
C GLY A 403 26.01 -0.97 35.66
N TYR A 404 25.13 -0.89 34.65
CA TYR A 404 24.66 -2.06 33.93
C TYR A 404 25.64 -2.48 32.83
N GLU A 405 25.83 -3.79 32.63
CA GLU A 405 26.45 -4.28 31.42
C GLU A 405 25.41 -4.14 30.26
N THR A 406 25.80 -3.48 29.17
CA THR A 406 24.90 -3.10 28.11
C THR A 406 25.30 -3.67 26.76
N GLU A 407 24.31 -4.20 26.04
CA GLU A 407 24.42 -4.71 24.68
C GLU A 407 23.18 -4.25 23.88
N GLY A 408 23.34 -3.90 22.61
CA GLY A 408 22.25 -3.41 21.77
C GLY A 408 22.19 -4.08 20.41
N ILE A 409 21.01 -4.08 19.83
CA ILE A 409 20.78 -4.51 18.45
C ILE A 409 20.11 -3.34 17.72
N GLU A 410 20.65 -2.96 16.56
CA GLU A 410 20.10 -1.88 15.74
C GLU A 410 20.24 -2.23 14.25
N ILE A 411 19.13 -2.12 13.49
CA ILE A 411 19.12 -2.43 12.06
C ILE A 411 19.72 -1.30 11.22
N SER A 412 19.62 -0.06 11.72
CA SER A 412 20.17 1.11 11.04
C SER A 412 21.69 1.15 11.20
N GLU A 413 22.40 1.05 10.08
CA GLU A 413 23.86 1.22 10.07
C GLU A 413 24.29 2.59 10.59
N TYR A 414 23.56 3.65 10.24
CA TYR A 414 23.80 5.00 10.70
C TYR A 414 23.75 5.09 12.24
N ALA A 415 22.66 4.61 12.85
CA ALA A 415 22.46 4.67 14.29
C ALA A 415 23.41 3.73 15.06
N ALA A 416 23.63 2.51 14.57
CA ALA A 416 24.57 1.56 15.16
C ALA A 416 26.01 2.11 15.15
N ASN A 417 26.45 2.71 14.04
CA ASN A 417 27.75 3.38 13.95
C ASN A 417 27.88 4.54 14.93
N TYR A 418 26.81 5.33 15.13
CA TYR A 418 26.79 6.39 16.12
C TYR A 418 27.01 5.83 17.54
N CYS A 419 26.29 4.77 17.90
CA CYS A 419 26.45 4.10 19.20
C CYS A 419 27.88 3.65 19.47
N VAL A 420 28.51 3.00 18.48
CA VAL A 420 29.87 2.46 18.64
C VAL A 420 30.91 3.57 18.65
N LYS A 421 30.88 4.51 17.69
CA LYS A 421 31.92 5.50 17.48
C LYS A 421 31.82 6.70 18.45
N ASN A 422 30.59 7.17 18.74
CA ASN A 422 30.36 8.37 19.52
C ASN A 422 30.10 8.09 21.01
N LEU A 423 29.44 6.96 21.30
CA LEU A 423 29.05 6.62 22.66
C LEU A 423 29.89 5.50 23.30
N ASN A 424 30.74 4.83 22.52
CA ASN A 424 31.54 3.67 22.93
C ASN A 424 30.66 2.55 23.54
N LEU A 425 29.59 2.19 22.84
CA LEU A 425 28.63 1.15 23.23
C LEU A 425 28.79 -0.11 22.39
N ASN A 426 28.48 -1.28 22.97
CA ASN A 426 28.43 -2.56 22.26
C ASN A 426 27.07 -2.69 21.57
N VAL A 427 26.99 -2.37 20.27
CA VAL A 427 25.75 -2.44 19.46
C VAL A 427 26.03 -3.20 18.17
N HIS A 428 25.20 -4.20 17.89
CA HIS A 428 25.27 -5.02 16.70
C HIS A 428 24.37 -4.47 15.60
N ASN A 429 24.94 -4.19 14.43
CA ASN A 429 24.16 -3.79 13.26
C ASN A 429 23.59 -5.01 12.54
N ILE A 430 22.44 -5.50 12.99
CA ILE A 430 21.78 -6.70 12.49
C ILE A 430 20.26 -6.64 12.74
N SER A 431 19.49 -7.40 11.97
CA SER A 431 18.06 -7.59 12.24
C SER A 431 17.81 -8.34 13.55
N LEU A 432 16.78 -7.95 14.29
CA LEU A 432 16.34 -8.66 15.51
C LEU A 432 16.01 -10.15 15.28
N LEU A 433 15.60 -10.53 14.08
CA LEU A 433 15.26 -11.92 13.75
C LEU A 433 16.48 -12.76 13.35
N ASP A 434 17.61 -12.12 13.04
CA ASP A 434 18.83 -12.75 12.56
C ASP A 434 19.95 -12.71 13.61
N PHE A 435 19.77 -11.96 14.71
CA PHE A 435 20.73 -11.92 15.82
C PHE A 435 20.81 -13.28 16.51
N GLU A 436 22.04 -13.69 16.88
CA GLU A 436 22.30 -14.95 17.59
C GLU A 436 22.09 -14.76 19.10
N TYR A 437 20.89 -15.11 19.56
CA TYR A 437 20.52 -15.06 20.96
C TYR A 437 21.18 -16.21 21.74
N LYS A 438 21.85 -15.87 22.86
CA LYS A 438 22.46 -16.87 23.75
C LYS A 438 21.52 -17.22 24.89
N GLU A 439 21.54 -18.49 25.33
CA GLU A 439 20.66 -18.98 26.38
C GLU A 439 20.90 -18.30 27.71
N LYS A 440 19.84 -17.76 28.33
CA LYS A 440 19.83 -17.20 29.71
C LYS A 440 20.98 -16.20 29.96
N GLU A 441 21.25 -15.33 29.01
CA GLU A 441 22.35 -14.37 29.11
C GLU A 441 21.95 -13.06 29.79
N TYR A 442 20.71 -12.58 29.56
CA TYR A 442 20.30 -11.25 29.97
C TYR A 442 19.40 -11.26 31.20
N ASP A 443 19.65 -10.32 32.10
CA ASP A 443 18.80 -10.04 33.27
C ASP A 443 17.61 -9.18 32.89
N ILE A 444 17.80 -8.31 31.90
CA ILE A 444 16.86 -7.30 31.44
C ILE A 444 16.89 -7.27 29.91
N ILE A 445 15.72 -7.31 29.27
CA ILE A 445 15.58 -7.04 27.84
C ILE A 445 14.65 -5.83 27.70
N THR A 446 15.07 -4.84 26.89
CA THR A 446 14.29 -3.63 26.65
C THR A 446 13.89 -3.50 25.19
N ALA A 447 12.73 -2.87 24.92
CA ALA A 447 12.26 -2.56 23.57
C ALA A 447 11.37 -1.31 23.60
N TRP A 448 11.85 -0.21 23.04
CA TRP A 448 11.20 1.09 23.10
C TRP A 448 10.61 1.48 21.74
N TYR A 449 9.33 1.19 21.49
CA TYR A 449 8.64 1.44 20.20
C TYR A 449 9.27 0.67 19.03
N VAL A 450 9.52 -0.61 19.23
CA VAL A 450 10.17 -1.51 18.25
C VAL A 450 9.31 -2.71 17.91
N LEU A 451 8.67 -3.32 18.90
CA LEU A 451 7.99 -4.61 18.72
C LEU A 451 6.82 -4.50 17.74
N GLU A 452 6.16 -3.35 17.66
CA GLU A 452 5.07 -3.07 16.73
C GLU A 452 5.47 -3.16 15.25
N HIS A 453 6.75 -3.04 14.94
CA HIS A 453 7.28 -3.15 13.58
C HIS A 453 7.61 -4.59 13.16
N ILE A 454 7.57 -5.55 14.08
CA ILE A 454 8.01 -6.93 13.83
C ILE A 454 6.85 -7.80 13.38
N CYS A 455 6.86 -8.23 12.13
CA CYS A 455 5.83 -9.12 11.58
C CYS A 455 5.82 -10.49 12.25
N ASP A 456 6.98 -11.11 12.45
CA ASP A 456 7.13 -12.41 13.11
C ASP A 456 7.44 -12.23 14.60
N PHE A 457 6.50 -11.59 15.30
CA PHE A 457 6.62 -11.36 16.74
C PHE A 457 6.69 -12.66 17.54
N ASP A 458 6.04 -13.74 17.11
CA ASP A 458 6.11 -15.04 17.80
C ASP A 458 7.54 -15.61 17.76
N LYS A 459 8.27 -15.48 16.65
CA LYS A 459 9.68 -15.87 16.52
C LYS A 459 10.58 -15.02 17.44
N LEU A 460 10.45 -13.69 17.34
CA LEU A 460 11.22 -12.77 18.19
C LEU A 460 10.99 -13.05 19.67
N LEU A 461 9.73 -13.24 20.10
CA LEU A 461 9.40 -13.51 21.50
C LEU A 461 10.04 -14.80 22.01
N LYS A 462 10.11 -15.86 21.18
CA LYS A 462 10.83 -17.09 21.55
C LYS A 462 12.32 -16.83 21.75
N ASN A 463 12.95 -16.05 20.90
CA ASN A 463 14.37 -15.68 21.04
C ASN A 463 14.60 -14.85 22.32
N ILE A 464 13.74 -13.87 22.61
CA ILE A 464 13.77 -13.08 23.83
C ILE A 464 13.68 -13.99 25.07
N LEU A 465 12.71 -14.91 25.10
CA LEU A 465 12.51 -15.82 26.23
C LEU A 465 13.66 -16.84 26.40
N PHE A 466 14.27 -17.27 25.31
CA PHE A 466 15.45 -18.13 25.33
C PHE A 466 16.64 -17.44 25.99
N SER A 467 16.84 -16.18 25.68
CA SER A 467 18.00 -15.42 26.17
C SER A 467 17.75 -14.72 27.52
N LEU A 468 16.51 -14.65 28.00
CA LEU A 468 16.18 -14.03 29.28
C LEU A 468 16.36 -15.04 30.43
N LYS A 469 17.12 -14.65 31.47
CA LYS A 469 17.32 -15.43 32.69
C LYS A 469 16.00 -15.68 33.43
N GLU A 470 15.97 -16.71 34.27
CA GLU A 470 14.86 -16.92 35.20
C GLU A 470 14.74 -15.73 36.19
N GLY A 471 13.51 -15.24 36.36
CA GLY A 471 13.25 -14.01 37.12
C GLY A 471 13.73 -12.72 36.45
N GLY A 472 14.23 -12.83 35.22
CA GLY A 472 14.56 -11.68 34.37
C GLY A 472 13.32 -10.89 33.96
N ILE A 473 13.55 -9.67 33.50
CA ILE A 473 12.46 -8.75 33.13
C ILE A 473 12.55 -8.29 31.68
N ILE A 474 11.37 -8.07 31.07
CA ILE A 474 11.22 -7.39 29.78
C ILE A 474 10.56 -6.05 30.04
N SER A 475 11.22 -4.95 29.65
CA SER A 475 10.65 -3.60 29.76
C SER A 475 10.43 -3.03 28.36
N LEU A 476 9.21 -2.57 28.08
CA LEU A 476 8.82 -2.15 26.74
C LEU A 476 7.90 -0.94 26.72
N ALA A 477 7.96 -0.19 25.63
CA ALA A 477 7.02 0.86 25.25
C ALA A 477 6.34 0.50 23.92
N MET A 478 5.04 0.76 23.82
CA MET A 478 4.27 0.43 22.61
C MET A 478 3.10 1.41 22.38
N PRO A 479 2.66 1.59 21.13
CA PRO A 479 1.39 2.24 20.81
C PRO A 479 0.19 1.46 21.39
N ASN A 480 -0.80 2.22 21.84
CA ASN A 480 -2.04 1.65 22.39
C ASN A 480 -3.18 1.75 21.38
N GLY A 481 -3.38 0.73 20.56
CA GLY A 481 -4.48 0.67 19.60
C GLY A 481 -5.90 0.75 20.21
N ASN A 482 -6.01 0.79 21.55
CA ASN A 482 -7.24 1.00 22.30
C ASN A 482 -7.16 2.21 23.26
N GLY A 483 -6.17 3.08 23.07
CA GLY A 483 -6.09 4.38 23.73
C GLY A 483 -7.21 5.33 23.27
N ILE A 484 -7.18 6.58 23.73
CA ILE A 484 -8.24 7.54 23.42
C ILE A 484 -8.42 7.71 21.90
N SER A 485 -7.31 7.81 21.16
CA SER A 485 -7.33 7.95 19.69
C SER A 485 -7.85 6.68 19.00
N GLY A 486 -7.30 5.52 19.31
CA GLY A 486 -7.69 4.25 18.69
C GLY A 486 -9.13 3.81 19.03
N LYS A 487 -9.69 4.29 20.14
CA LYS A 487 -11.04 3.95 20.59
C LYS A 487 -12.10 4.88 20.02
N PHE A 488 -11.85 6.19 19.97
CA PHE A 488 -12.87 7.21 19.71
C PHE A 488 -12.61 8.06 18.45
N ASN A 489 -11.37 8.19 17.98
CA ASN A 489 -11.08 8.95 16.76
C ASN A 489 -11.41 8.10 15.52
N LYS A 490 -12.44 8.51 14.76
CA LYS A 490 -12.86 7.81 13.53
C LYS A 490 -11.77 7.76 12.45
N ASN A 491 -10.90 8.77 12.43
CA ASN A 491 -9.80 8.89 11.45
C ASN A 491 -8.49 8.23 11.92
N TYR A 492 -8.43 7.69 13.14
CA TYR A 492 -7.20 7.09 13.68
C TYR A 492 -6.61 6.03 12.76
N PHE A 493 -7.46 5.20 12.16
CA PHE A 493 -7.03 4.10 11.30
C PHE A 493 -6.35 4.54 10.00
N LYS A 494 -6.49 5.82 9.62
CA LYS A 494 -5.84 6.41 8.44
C LYS A 494 -4.43 6.93 8.72
N ILE A 495 -4.10 7.12 10.01
CA ILE A 495 -2.84 7.70 10.47
C ILE A 495 -1.98 6.70 11.26
N VAL A 496 -2.44 5.46 11.45
CA VAL A 496 -1.59 4.37 11.96
C VAL A 496 -0.43 4.17 10.97
N PRO A 497 0.82 4.25 11.40
CA PRO A 497 1.97 4.07 10.52
C PRO A 497 1.89 2.78 9.70
N ASP A 498 2.31 2.86 8.45
CA ASP A 498 2.13 1.76 7.52
C ASP A 498 3.07 0.57 7.80
N ASP A 499 4.15 0.81 8.51
CA ASP A 499 5.12 -0.17 8.98
C ASP A 499 4.77 -0.79 10.35
N HIS A 500 3.72 -0.32 11.04
CA HIS A 500 3.23 -1.00 12.25
C HIS A 500 2.54 -2.32 11.89
N ALA A 501 3.17 -3.44 12.18
CA ALA A 501 2.56 -4.77 12.03
C ALA A 501 1.38 -4.95 12.99
N PHE A 502 1.42 -4.32 14.15
CA PHE A 502 0.31 -4.31 15.10
C PHE A 502 0.37 -3.13 16.06
N GLU A 503 -0.78 -2.77 16.62
CA GLU A 503 -0.91 -1.95 17.82
C GLU A 503 -1.84 -2.68 18.78
N THR A 504 -1.33 -3.01 19.94
CA THR A 504 -2.11 -3.77 20.95
C THR A 504 -2.58 -2.85 22.08
N ASN A 505 -3.00 -3.42 23.19
CA ASN A 505 -3.33 -2.73 24.42
C ASN A 505 -2.85 -3.57 25.61
N PRO A 506 -2.68 -2.98 26.80
CA PRO A 506 -2.11 -3.69 27.96
C PRO A 506 -2.81 -5.00 28.27
N LYS A 507 -4.15 -5.04 28.24
CA LYS A 507 -4.94 -6.25 28.56
C LYS A 507 -4.75 -7.36 27.51
N ALA A 508 -4.70 -7.01 26.24
CA ALA A 508 -4.50 -7.99 25.17
C ALA A 508 -3.08 -8.56 25.21
N LEU A 509 -2.09 -7.71 25.49
CA LEU A 509 -0.70 -8.10 25.65
C LEU A 509 -0.52 -9.00 26.88
N ASP A 510 -1.11 -8.68 28.03
CA ASP A 510 -1.10 -9.54 29.23
C ASP A 510 -1.60 -10.95 28.93
N ASN A 511 -2.77 -11.04 28.29
CA ASN A 511 -3.37 -12.32 27.95
C ASN A 511 -2.54 -13.13 26.95
N PHE A 512 -1.83 -12.45 26.08
CA PHE A 512 -0.92 -13.09 25.13
C PHE A 512 0.35 -13.58 25.81
N LEU A 513 1.03 -12.72 26.58
CA LEU A 513 2.31 -13.02 27.22
C LEU A 513 2.18 -14.00 28.41
N LYS A 514 1.01 -14.06 29.05
CA LYS A 514 0.74 -15.07 30.09
C LYS A 514 0.97 -16.51 29.61
N LYS A 515 0.77 -16.80 28.33
CA LYS A 515 1.03 -18.11 27.72
C LYS A 515 2.51 -18.48 27.70
N TYR A 516 3.36 -17.51 27.87
CA TYR A 516 4.81 -17.62 27.85
C TYR A 516 5.43 -17.42 29.25
N SER A 517 4.63 -17.63 30.31
CA SER A 517 5.07 -17.47 31.71
C SER A 517 5.61 -16.08 32.04
N LEU A 518 5.07 -15.04 31.37
CA LEU A 518 5.37 -13.65 31.66
C LEU A 518 4.22 -13.01 32.45
N LYS A 519 4.55 -12.38 33.57
CA LYS A 519 3.61 -11.65 34.44
C LYS A 519 3.95 -10.17 34.45
N ARG A 520 3.00 -9.31 34.13
CA ARG A 520 3.17 -7.87 34.24
C ARG A 520 3.32 -7.45 35.69
N ILE A 521 4.34 -6.66 35.99
CA ILE A 521 4.65 -6.13 37.31
C ILE A 521 4.62 -4.61 37.37
N HIS A 522 4.67 -3.91 36.20
CA HIS A 522 4.53 -2.48 36.09
C HIS A 522 3.73 -2.09 34.85
N LEU A 523 2.96 -1.01 34.94
CA LEU A 523 2.25 -0.40 33.81
C LEU A 523 2.13 1.10 34.04
N GLU A 524 2.48 1.86 33.01
CA GLU A 524 2.30 3.30 32.98
C GLU A 524 1.68 3.72 31.65
N ASN A 525 0.61 4.50 31.69
CA ASN A 525 0.04 5.09 30.49
C ASN A 525 0.85 6.32 30.08
N LYS A 526 1.19 6.40 28.82
CA LYS A 526 1.91 7.54 28.22
C LYS A 526 1.05 8.22 27.17
N SER A 527 1.50 9.39 26.74
CA SER A 527 0.77 10.17 25.72
C SER A 527 -0.70 10.45 26.07
N VAL A 528 -0.91 10.86 27.32
CA VAL A 528 -2.23 11.25 27.83
C VAL A 528 -2.40 12.75 27.57
N TYR A 529 -3.13 13.10 26.51
CA TYR A 529 -3.31 14.49 26.07
C TYR A 529 -4.76 14.95 26.26
N TYR A 530 -5.01 15.84 27.21
CA TYR A 530 -6.34 16.43 27.44
C TYR A 530 -6.89 17.12 26.19
N ASN A 531 -6.08 17.86 25.48
CA ASN A 531 -6.46 18.55 24.24
C ASN A 531 -6.94 17.58 23.16
N ARG A 532 -6.33 16.40 23.07
CA ARG A 532 -6.73 15.34 22.13
C ARG A 532 -8.12 14.79 22.50
N PHE A 533 -8.39 14.61 23.80
CA PHE A 533 -9.72 14.26 24.28
C PHE A 533 -10.75 15.33 23.90
N CYS A 534 -10.49 16.59 24.19
CA CYS A 534 -11.37 17.69 23.84
C CYS A 534 -11.64 17.78 22.33
N TYR A 535 -10.62 17.57 21.50
CA TYR A 535 -10.77 17.54 20.04
C TYR A 535 -11.67 16.38 19.57
N ILE A 536 -11.43 15.15 20.06
CA ILE A 536 -12.20 13.95 19.67
C ILE A 536 -13.68 14.09 20.00
N PHE A 537 -14.00 14.69 21.14
CA PHE A 537 -15.38 14.86 21.61
C PHE A 537 -16.00 16.21 21.29
N ASN A 538 -15.29 17.02 20.46
CA ASN A 538 -15.71 18.37 20.07
C ASN A 538 -16.00 19.33 21.27
N LEU A 539 -15.23 19.17 22.34
CA LEU A 539 -15.34 19.95 23.57
C LEU A 539 -14.42 21.19 23.57
N LYS A 540 -14.32 21.88 22.44
CA LYS A 540 -13.41 23.04 22.24
C LYS A 540 -13.67 24.21 23.21
N PHE A 541 -14.87 24.25 23.81
CA PHE A 541 -15.24 25.26 24.81
C PHE A 541 -14.67 24.99 26.21
N LEU A 542 -14.20 23.79 26.49
CA LEU A 542 -13.55 23.46 27.75
C LEU A 542 -12.11 23.97 27.74
N LYS A 543 -11.89 25.07 28.48
CA LYS A 543 -10.53 25.59 28.66
C LYS A 543 -9.69 24.59 29.47
N GLU A 544 -8.46 24.39 29.03
CA GLU A 544 -7.48 23.63 29.78
C GLU A 544 -7.12 24.34 31.07
N ASN A 545 -7.39 23.70 32.20
CA ASN A 545 -6.93 24.15 33.50
C ASN A 545 -6.38 22.95 34.29
N LYS A 546 -5.66 23.23 35.37
CA LYS A 546 -4.98 22.21 36.17
C LYS A 546 -5.96 21.14 36.70
N THR A 547 -7.15 21.54 37.11
CA THR A 547 -8.16 20.63 37.66
C THR A 547 -8.75 19.70 36.59
N SER A 548 -9.15 20.24 35.44
CA SER A 548 -9.70 19.43 34.33
C SER A 548 -8.65 18.45 33.78
N LYS A 549 -7.39 18.90 33.71
CA LYS A 549 -6.28 18.05 33.28
C LYS A 549 -6.01 16.90 34.25
N ASN A 550 -5.99 17.17 35.56
CA ASN A 550 -5.79 16.14 36.58
C ASN A 550 -6.94 15.12 36.60
N LEU A 551 -8.18 15.59 36.49
CA LEU A 551 -9.35 14.70 36.42
C LEU A 551 -9.27 13.80 35.17
N TYR A 552 -8.93 14.37 34.02
CA TYR A 552 -8.75 13.59 32.80
C TYR A 552 -7.62 12.57 32.93
N ASN A 553 -6.46 12.96 33.48
CA ASN A 553 -5.32 12.07 33.67
C ASN A 553 -5.70 10.88 34.54
N SER A 554 -6.34 11.11 35.71
CA SER A 554 -6.81 10.03 36.58
C SER A 554 -7.83 9.10 35.90
N PHE A 555 -8.73 9.67 35.10
CA PHE A 555 -9.67 8.89 34.28
C PHE A 555 -8.94 8.07 33.22
N ALA A 556 -8.02 8.69 32.48
CA ALA A 556 -7.28 8.05 31.42
C ALA A 556 -6.38 6.92 31.95
N GLU A 557 -5.77 7.08 33.11
CA GLU A 557 -5.01 6.05 33.79
C GLU A 557 -5.89 4.87 34.21
N LYS A 558 -7.01 5.15 34.87
CA LYS A 558 -7.96 4.13 35.33
C LYS A 558 -8.47 3.25 34.19
N TYR A 559 -8.68 3.82 33.00
CA TYR A 559 -9.23 3.13 31.83
C TYR A 559 -8.20 2.79 30.74
N ASN A 560 -6.91 2.98 31.00
CA ASN A 560 -5.80 2.76 30.05
C ASN A 560 -6.02 3.48 28.73
N LEU A 561 -6.33 4.79 28.79
CA LEU A 561 -6.64 5.61 27.61
C LEU A 561 -5.45 6.41 27.05
N GLY A 562 -4.25 6.26 27.61
CA GLY A 562 -3.05 6.77 26.97
C GLY A 562 -2.89 6.19 25.57
N ASP A 563 -2.43 7.00 24.59
CA ASP A 563 -2.21 6.54 23.23
C ASP A 563 -0.96 5.67 23.08
N THR A 564 -0.11 5.67 24.10
CA THR A 564 0.99 4.72 24.28
C THR A 564 1.03 4.23 25.73
N PHE A 565 1.76 3.15 25.96
CA PHE A 565 1.98 2.62 27.31
C PHE A 565 3.40 2.08 27.45
N GLU A 566 3.90 2.11 28.69
CA GLU A 566 5.14 1.45 29.09
C GLU A 566 4.82 0.40 30.14
N CYS A 567 5.42 -0.78 30.03
CA CYS A 567 5.17 -1.87 30.98
C CYS A 567 6.38 -2.77 31.17
N ILE A 568 6.42 -3.44 32.32
CA ILE A 568 7.45 -4.41 32.65
C ILE A 568 6.80 -5.75 32.96
N TYR A 569 7.32 -6.80 32.32
CA TYR A 569 6.96 -8.19 32.55
C TYR A 569 8.13 -8.91 33.22
N ARG A 570 7.81 -9.80 34.15
CA ARG A 570 8.79 -10.70 34.77
C ARG A 570 8.56 -12.12 34.29
N LYS A 571 9.61 -12.82 33.92
CA LYS A 571 9.59 -14.25 33.64
C LYS A 571 9.40 -15.00 34.94
N ILE A 572 8.29 -15.72 35.04
CA ILE A 572 7.99 -16.59 36.17
C ILE A 572 8.35 -18.03 35.81
N LYS A 573 8.81 -18.77 36.81
CA LYS A 573 9.20 -20.18 36.63
C LYS A 573 8.09 -21.04 36.03
#